data_427531a47738e985d53bf078c0514a26
#
_entry.id   427531a47738e985d53bf078c0514a26
#
_cell.length_a   1.000
_cell.length_b   1.000
_cell.length_c   1.000
_cell.angle_alpha   90.00
_cell.angle_beta   90.00
_cell.angle_gamma   90.00
#
_symmetry.space_group_name_H-M   'P 1'
#
loop_
_entity.id
_entity.type
_entity.pdbx_description
1 polymer ?
#
loop_
_entity_poly.entity_id
_entity_poly.type
_entity_poly.pdbx_seq_one_letter_code
_entity_poly.pdbx_strand_id
1 'polypeptide(L)'
;MLRRIPGRWRGSSVLRGYDAAQICVQGHIISMYAESHPDKKQDHCIKCGAATVIECPNCKEPIRGYLHGSGEHSALNVPPSFCHKCGKPYPWMQARLQTAKELLYHDDKLSLEDREKLWDLLQYVMSDPKSDLAPAKRKLFEIGIAKAIPATREFFLDFVAKLGAEMMKP
;
A
#
# COMPACT_ATOMS: atom_id res chain seq x y z
N MET A 1 -52.21 -2.86 -24.73
CA MET A 1 -51.50 -2.61 -23.45
C MET A 1 -50.07 -3.12 -23.59
N LEU A 2 -49.14 -2.23 -23.92
CA LEU A 2 -47.72 -2.54 -24.05
C LEU A 2 -47.05 -2.26 -22.68
N ARG A 3 -46.54 -3.31 -22.03
CA ARG A 3 -45.78 -3.20 -20.78
C ARG A 3 -44.45 -2.49 -21.04
N ARG A 4 -44.21 -1.38 -20.37
CA ARG A 4 -42.92 -0.68 -20.36
C ARG A 4 -41.89 -1.55 -19.69
N ILE A 5 -40.78 -1.84 -20.40
CA ILE A 5 -39.57 -2.46 -19.86
C ILE A 5 -38.80 -1.33 -19.15
N PRO A 6 -38.56 -1.38 -17.83
CA PRO A 6 -37.66 -0.46 -17.17
C PRO A 6 -36.22 -0.97 -17.29
N GLY A 7 -35.34 -0.22 -17.86
CA GLY A 7 -33.93 -0.59 -17.93
C GLY A 7 -33.20 -0.03 -19.13
N ARG A 8 -33.37 1.26 -19.41
CA ARG A 8 -32.46 1.93 -20.35
C ARG A 8 -31.12 2.08 -19.65
N TRP A 9 -30.19 1.19 -19.98
CA TRP A 9 -28.76 1.39 -19.71
C TRP A 9 -28.39 2.77 -20.25
N ARG A 10 -28.15 3.73 -19.36
CA ARG A 10 -27.59 5.01 -19.77
C ARG A 10 -26.20 4.69 -20.32
N GLY A 11 -25.96 5.17 -21.54
CA GLY A 11 -24.77 4.90 -22.30
C GLY A 11 -23.50 5.08 -21.49
N SER A 12 -22.57 4.20 -21.71
CA SER A 12 -21.19 4.22 -21.28
C SER A 12 -20.63 5.64 -21.29
N SER A 13 -20.72 6.34 -20.16
CA SER A 13 -19.81 7.45 -19.89
C SER A 13 -18.43 6.77 -19.81
N VAL A 14 -17.58 7.08 -20.78
CA VAL A 14 -16.18 6.64 -20.73
C VAL A 14 -15.65 7.10 -19.38
N LEU A 15 -15.45 6.16 -18.44
CA LEU A 15 -14.89 6.44 -17.13
C LEU A 15 -13.51 7.05 -17.37
N ARG A 16 -13.36 8.31 -17.00
CA ARG A 16 -12.08 9.01 -17.04
C ARG A 16 -11.53 9.02 -15.62
N GLY A 17 -10.26 8.64 -15.47
CA GLY A 17 -9.62 8.62 -14.17
C GLY A 17 -9.45 7.20 -13.60
N TYR A 18 -9.24 7.12 -12.30
CA TYR A 18 -9.04 5.85 -11.62
C TYR A 18 -10.39 5.22 -11.22
N ASP A 19 -10.48 3.89 -11.42
CA ASP A 19 -11.49 3.07 -10.76
C ASP A 19 -11.13 2.91 -9.27
N ALA A 20 -12.02 2.41 -8.46
CA ALA A 20 -11.72 2.05 -7.08
C ALA A 20 -11.08 0.66 -7.00
N ALA A 21 -10.00 0.52 -6.24
CA ALA A 21 -9.45 -0.78 -5.88
C ALA A 21 -10.13 -1.33 -4.62
N GLN A 22 -10.41 -2.64 -4.61
CA GLN A 22 -10.78 -3.37 -3.42
C GLN A 22 -9.57 -4.17 -2.92
N ILE A 23 -9.17 -3.95 -1.67
CA ILE A 23 -7.99 -4.55 -1.05
C ILE A 23 -8.37 -5.03 0.35
N CYS A 24 -7.89 -6.20 0.79
CA CYS A 24 -8.13 -6.62 2.15
C CYS A 24 -7.20 -5.89 3.15
N VAL A 25 -7.57 -5.87 4.43
CA VAL A 25 -6.77 -5.19 5.46
C VAL A 25 -5.37 -5.79 5.67
N GLN A 26 -5.08 -6.95 5.08
CA GLN A 26 -3.74 -7.56 5.02
C GLN A 26 -2.97 -7.21 3.71
N GLY A 27 -3.58 -6.43 2.80
CA GLY A 27 -2.94 -5.96 1.57
C GLY A 27 -3.09 -6.87 0.35
N HIS A 28 -3.95 -7.90 0.36
CA HIS A 28 -4.24 -8.65 -0.86
C HIS A 28 -5.20 -7.86 -1.74
N ILE A 29 -4.82 -7.65 -3.01
CA ILE A 29 -5.68 -7.01 -3.99
C ILE A 29 -6.77 -8.01 -4.39
N ILE A 30 -8.04 -7.61 -4.27
CA ILE A 30 -9.22 -8.37 -4.63
C ILE A 30 -9.69 -7.97 -6.03
N SER A 31 -9.83 -6.67 -6.27
CA SER A 31 -10.24 -6.10 -7.54
C SER A 31 -9.61 -4.74 -7.75
N MET A 32 -9.32 -4.42 -9.00
CA MET A 32 -8.88 -3.08 -9.45
C MET A 32 -10.04 -2.28 -10.04
N TYR A 33 -11.23 -2.86 -10.09
CA TYR A 33 -12.42 -2.38 -10.79
C TYR A 33 -13.65 -2.43 -9.91
N ALA A 34 -13.51 -2.08 -8.62
CA ALA A 34 -14.60 -2.23 -7.66
C ALA A 34 -15.78 -1.29 -7.93
N GLU A 35 -15.55 -0.16 -8.61
CA GLU A 35 -16.61 0.79 -8.97
C GLU A 35 -17.31 0.34 -10.26
N SER A 36 -16.56 -0.01 -11.30
CA SER A 36 -17.12 -0.44 -12.59
C SER A 36 -17.69 -1.85 -12.56
N HIS A 37 -17.25 -2.73 -11.63
CA HIS A 37 -17.75 -4.09 -11.46
C HIS A 37 -18.18 -4.36 -10.00
N PRO A 38 -19.25 -3.72 -9.53
CA PRO A 38 -19.71 -3.84 -8.14
C PRO A 38 -20.20 -5.25 -7.79
N ASP A 39 -20.61 -6.05 -8.79
CA ASP A 39 -21.01 -7.45 -8.68
C ASP A 39 -19.86 -8.39 -8.26
N LYS A 40 -18.61 -7.95 -8.46
CA LYS A 40 -17.40 -8.72 -8.08
C LYS A 40 -16.84 -8.36 -6.72
N LYS A 41 -17.48 -7.46 -5.98
CA LYS A 41 -17.05 -7.10 -4.62
C LYS A 41 -17.17 -8.28 -3.68
N GLN A 42 -16.24 -8.36 -2.73
CA GLN A 42 -16.18 -9.40 -1.71
C GLN A 42 -16.03 -8.75 -0.34
N ASP A 43 -16.82 -9.18 0.64
CA ASP A 43 -16.72 -8.68 2.01
C ASP A 43 -15.43 -9.17 2.70
N HIS A 44 -14.98 -10.36 2.33
CA HIS A 44 -13.79 -11.00 2.88
C HIS A 44 -12.85 -11.50 1.79
N CYS A 45 -11.57 -11.48 2.10
CA CYS A 45 -10.51 -11.96 1.22
C CYS A 45 -10.49 -13.49 1.15
N ILE A 46 -10.60 -14.06 -0.04
CA ILE A 46 -10.54 -15.53 -0.23
C ILE A 46 -9.18 -16.15 0.09
N LYS A 47 -8.09 -15.32 0.15
CA LYS A 47 -6.75 -15.80 0.47
C LYS A 47 -6.46 -15.88 1.96
N CYS A 48 -7.06 -15.01 2.78
CA CYS A 48 -6.73 -14.91 4.21
C CYS A 48 -7.93 -14.67 5.14
N GLY A 49 -9.16 -14.61 4.61
CA GLY A 49 -10.38 -14.39 5.39
C GLY A 49 -10.56 -12.97 5.96
N ALA A 50 -9.58 -12.07 5.78
CA ALA A 50 -9.65 -10.72 6.32
C ALA A 50 -10.68 -9.85 5.58
N ALA A 51 -11.27 -8.88 6.29
CA ALA A 51 -12.20 -7.91 5.71
C ALA A 51 -11.55 -7.08 4.60
N THR A 52 -12.36 -6.60 3.66
CA THR A 52 -11.90 -5.79 2.53
C THR A 52 -12.32 -4.33 2.65
N VAL A 53 -11.57 -3.44 2.03
CA VAL A 53 -11.85 -2.00 1.97
C VAL A 53 -11.71 -1.50 0.53
N ILE A 54 -12.51 -0.49 0.16
CA ILE A 54 -12.45 0.19 -1.14
C ILE A 54 -12.09 1.67 -1.01
N GLU A 55 -12.04 2.15 0.21
CA GLU A 55 -11.78 3.55 0.56
C GLU A 55 -10.79 3.68 1.71
N CYS A 56 -10.17 4.83 1.82
CA CYS A 56 -9.29 5.15 2.95
C CYS A 56 -10.09 5.20 4.25
N PRO A 57 -9.75 4.42 5.28
CA PRO A 57 -10.47 4.45 6.55
C PRO A 57 -10.48 5.83 7.22
N ASN A 58 -9.44 6.64 6.96
CA ASN A 58 -9.27 7.95 7.60
C ASN A 58 -10.05 9.08 6.90
N CYS A 59 -10.02 9.19 5.55
CA CYS A 59 -10.59 10.32 4.83
C CYS A 59 -11.68 9.94 3.82
N LYS A 60 -12.03 8.66 3.74
CA LYS A 60 -13.07 8.11 2.85
C LYS A 60 -12.80 8.29 1.35
N GLU A 61 -11.58 8.67 0.98
CA GLU A 61 -11.19 8.73 -0.43
C GLU A 61 -11.07 7.33 -1.01
N PRO A 62 -11.63 7.05 -2.20
CA PRO A 62 -11.48 5.77 -2.87
C PRO A 62 -10.00 5.39 -3.06
N ILE A 63 -9.68 4.12 -2.87
CA ILE A 63 -8.36 3.58 -3.16
C ILE A 63 -8.22 3.52 -4.68
N ARG A 64 -7.20 4.17 -5.24
CA ARG A 64 -6.99 4.18 -6.69
C ARG A 64 -6.76 2.77 -7.21
N GLY A 65 -7.60 2.36 -8.14
CA GLY A 65 -7.53 1.11 -8.86
C GLY A 65 -6.95 1.29 -10.26
N TYR A 66 -7.62 0.71 -11.26
CA TYR A 66 -7.24 0.80 -12.66
C TYR A 66 -7.43 2.22 -13.19
N LEU A 67 -6.43 2.73 -13.95
CA LEU A 67 -6.55 4.00 -14.66
C LEU A 67 -7.18 3.78 -16.03
N HIS A 68 -8.41 4.23 -16.22
CA HIS A 68 -9.12 4.09 -17.49
C HIS A 68 -8.43 4.85 -18.62
N GLY A 69 -8.23 4.18 -19.75
CA GLY A 69 -7.58 4.76 -20.94
C GLY A 69 -6.05 4.66 -20.98
N SER A 70 -5.40 4.03 -20.01
CA SER A 70 -3.94 3.91 -19.93
C SER A 70 -3.38 2.59 -20.51
N GLY A 71 -4.22 1.71 -21.05
CA GLY A 71 -3.81 0.38 -21.51
C GLY A 71 -3.49 -0.61 -20.37
N GLU A 72 -2.94 -1.77 -20.69
CA GLU A 72 -2.72 -2.86 -19.73
C GLU A 72 -1.71 -2.55 -18.61
N HIS A 73 -0.88 -1.54 -18.77
CA HIS A 73 0.22 -1.23 -17.84
C HIS A 73 -0.20 -0.49 -16.56
N SER A 74 -1.46 -0.11 -16.41
CA SER A 74 -1.96 0.63 -15.25
C SER A 74 -2.46 -0.23 -14.09
N ALA A 75 -2.40 -1.55 -14.21
CA ALA A 75 -2.81 -2.43 -13.13
C ALA A 75 -1.80 -2.36 -11.97
N LEU A 76 -2.30 -2.08 -10.76
CA LEU A 76 -1.50 -2.19 -9.55
C LEU A 76 -1.18 -3.67 -9.28
N ASN A 77 0.09 -4.04 -9.33
CA ASN A 77 0.54 -5.37 -8.90
C ASN A 77 0.84 -5.41 -7.39
N VAL A 78 0.94 -4.24 -6.76
CA VAL A 78 1.24 -4.06 -5.34
C VAL A 78 0.23 -3.06 -4.77
N PRO A 79 -0.37 -3.33 -3.58
CA PRO A 79 -1.30 -2.40 -2.96
C PRO A 79 -0.57 -1.11 -2.56
N PRO A 80 -1.18 0.08 -2.72
CA PRO A 80 -0.55 1.33 -2.31
C PRO A 80 -0.32 1.37 -0.80
N SER A 81 0.81 1.89 -0.36
CA SER A 81 1.15 1.97 1.07
C SER A 81 0.42 3.11 1.78
N PHE A 82 0.19 4.24 1.09
CA PHE A 82 -0.37 5.47 1.68
C PHE A 82 -1.52 6.01 0.84
N CYS A 83 -2.47 6.66 1.53
CA CYS A 83 -3.57 7.35 0.86
C CYS A 83 -3.05 8.57 0.11
N HIS A 84 -3.34 8.66 -1.19
CA HIS A 84 -2.91 9.76 -2.05
C HIS A 84 -3.51 11.14 -1.67
N LYS A 85 -4.61 11.17 -0.90
CA LYS A 85 -5.28 12.41 -0.48
C LYS A 85 -4.84 12.90 0.89
N CYS A 86 -4.80 12.01 1.90
CA CYS A 86 -4.49 12.41 3.27
C CYS A 86 -3.12 11.96 3.77
N GLY A 87 -2.34 11.21 2.97
CA GLY A 87 -1.01 10.73 3.31
C GLY A 87 -0.96 9.68 4.44
N LYS A 88 -2.09 9.28 5.01
CA LYS A 88 -2.10 8.27 6.07
C LYS A 88 -1.84 6.88 5.51
N PRO A 89 -1.11 6.02 6.25
CA PRO A 89 -0.89 4.63 5.84
C PRO A 89 -2.20 3.86 5.80
N TYR A 90 -2.34 2.98 4.82
CA TYR A 90 -3.43 2.01 4.78
C TYR A 90 -3.24 0.92 5.85
N PRO A 91 -4.29 0.14 6.21
CA PRO A 91 -4.22 -0.85 7.30
C PRO A 91 -3.04 -1.83 7.18
N TRP A 92 -2.78 -2.36 5.99
CA TRP A 92 -1.66 -3.28 5.74
C TRP A 92 -0.29 -2.63 5.95
N MET A 93 -0.15 -1.34 5.60
CA MET A 93 1.09 -0.61 5.83
C MET A 93 1.24 -0.24 7.31
N GLN A 94 0.14 0.15 7.97
CA GLN A 94 0.14 0.43 9.41
C GLN A 94 0.56 -0.80 10.22
N ALA A 95 0.04 -1.99 9.89
CA ALA A 95 0.43 -3.23 10.53
C ALA A 95 1.93 -3.52 10.34
N ARG A 96 2.47 -3.33 9.13
CA ARG A 96 3.91 -3.51 8.85
C ARG A 96 4.77 -2.53 9.63
N LEU A 97 4.38 -1.26 9.72
CA LEU A 97 5.09 -0.25 10.51
C LEU A 97 5.09 -0.59 12.01
N GLN A 98 3.97 -1.10 12.51
CA GLN A 98 3.87 -1.55 13.90
C GLN A 98 4.83 -2.72 14.16
N THR A 99 4.82 -3.74 13.30
CA THR A 99 5.75 -4.89 13.38
C THR A 99 7.21 -4.41 13.29
N ALA A 100 7.52 -3.47 12.38
CA ALA A 100 8.86 -2.89 12.28
C ALA A 100 9.33 -2.28 13.61
N LYS A 101 8.46 -1.48 14.22
CA LYS A 101 8.75 -0.83 15.50
C LYS A 101 8.98 -1.84 16.63
N GLU A 102 8.14 -2.88 16.70
CA GLU A 102 8.27 -3.95 17.69
C GLU A 102 9.56 -4.74 17.51
N LEU A 103 9.94 -5.10 16.27
CA LEU A 103 11.19 -5.78 15.99
C LEU A 103 12.41 -4.97 16.42
N LEU A 104 12.44 -3.67 16.12
CA LEU A 104 13.53 -2.79 16.60
C LEU A 104 13.56 -2.71 18.13
N TYR A 105 12.38 -2.58 18.76
CA TYR A 105 12.30 -2.45 20.21
C TYR A 105 12.82 -3.69 20.94
N HIS A 106 12.52 -4.88 20.42
CA HIS A 106 12.89 -6.18 21.04
C HIS A 106 14.24 -6.75 20.56
N ASP A 107 14.93 -6.06 19.63
CA ASP A 107 16.24 -6.52 19.16
C ASP A 107 17.32 -6.23 20.20
N ASP A 108 17.85 -7.28 20.84
CA ASP A 108 18.86 -7.19 21.91
C ASP A 108 20.27 -6.84 21.42
N LYS A 109 20.51 -6.93 20.10
CA LYS A 109 21.78 -6.55 19.47
C LYS A 109 21.89 -5.07 19.15
N LEU A 110 20.74 -4.36 19.17
CA LEU A 110 20.70 -2.93 18.89
C LEU A 110 20.66 -2.13 20.19
N SER A 111 21.52 -1.13 20.32
CA SER A 111 21.43 -0.13 21.41
C SER A 111 20.17 0.73 21.22
N LEU A 112 19.72 1.41 22.26
CA LEU A 112 18.59 2.36 22.15
C LEU A 112 18.85 3.42 21.09
N GLU A 113 20.08 3.96 21.04
CA GLU A 113 20.48 4.95 20.05
C GLU A 113 20.45 4.39 18.62
N ASP A 114 20.91 3.15 18.39
CA ASP A 114 20.82 2.50 17.07
C ASP A 114 19.37 2.32 16.64
N ARG A 115 18.46 1.91 17.55
CA ARG A 115 17.03 1.73 17.27
C ARG A 115 16.35 3.05 16.86
N GLU A 116 16.61 4.14 17.60
CA GLU A 116 16.08 5.46 17.27
C GLU A 116 16.59 5.96 15.92
N LYS A 117 17.90 5.86 15.66
CA LYS A 117 18.50 6.24 14.38
C LYS A 117 17.92 5.45 13.22
N LEU A 118 17.75 4.12 13.38
CA LEU A 118 17.18 3.27 12.35
C LEU A 118 15.71 3.63 12.08
N TRP A 119 14.94 3.93 13.13
CA TRP A 119 13.57 4.37 12.97
C TRP A 119 13.48 5.70 12.22
N ASP A 120 14.30 6.69 12.57
CA ASP A 120 14.34 7.99 11.90
C ASP A 120 14.77 7.87 10.43
N LEU A 121 15.78 7.04 10.13
CA LEU A 121 16.20 6.76 8.77
C LEU A 121 15.08 6.12 7.94
N LEU A 122 14.34 5.17 8.53
CA LEU A 122 13.19 4.55 7.88
C LEU A 122 12.09 5.59 7.59
N GLN A 123 11.74 6.42 8.57
CA GLN A 123 10.76 7.49 8.40
C GLN A 123 11.16 8.46 7.29
N TYR A 124 12.44 8.84 7.24
CA TYR A 124 12.96 9.71 6.18
C TYR A 124 12.81 9.07 4.80
N VAL A 125 13.25 7.82 4.63
CA VAL A 125 13.15 7.11 3.34
C VAL A 125 11.71 6.96 2.88
N MET A 126 10.76 6.83 3.82
CA MET A 126 9.32 6.73 3.51
C MET A 126 8.69 8.08 3.14
N SER A 127 9.13 9.18 3.80
CA SER A 127 8.54 10.51 3.59
C SER A 127 9.02 11.18 2.31
N ASP A 128 10.28 10.96 1.92
CA ASP A 128 10.89 11.55 0.72
C ASP A 128 11.78 10.55 -0.04
N PRO A 129 11.16 9.55 -0.69
CA PRO A 129 11.88 8.49 -1.36
C PRO A 129 12.61 8.92 -2.64
N LYS A 130 12.23 10.07 -3.21
CA LYS A 130 12.82 10.65 -4.45
C LYS A 130 13.85 11.74 -4.16
N SER A 131 14.10 12.07 -2.90
CA SER A 131 15.15 13.00 -2.49
C SER A 131 16.53 12.52 -2.93
N ASP A 132 17.39 13.47 -3.30
CA ASP A 132 18.79 13.20 -3.64
C ASP A 132 19.56 12.54 -2.48
N LEU A 133 19.10 12.73 -1.25
CA LEU A 133 19.66 12.09 -0.06
C LEU A 133 19.11 10.68 0.21
N ALA A 134 18.01 10.28 -0.44
CA ALA A 134 17.38 8.98 -0.17
C ALA A 134 18.33 7.78 -0.40
N PRO A 135 19.18 7.72 -1.45
CA PRO A 135 20.14 6.63 -1.62
C PRO A 135 21.14 6.54 -0.47
N ALA A 136 21.70 7.69 -0.03
CA ALA A 136 22.64 7.74 1.09
C ALA A 136 21.95 7.32 2.41
N LYS A 137 20.73 7.77 2.66
CA LYS A 137 19.95 7.39 3.85
C LYS A 137 19.60 5.90 3.87
N ARG A 138 19.26 5.32 2.71
CA ARG A 138 19.06 3.87 2.58
C ARG A 138 20.34 3.10 2.90
N LYS A 139 21.48 3.57 2.40
CA LYS A 139 22.79 2.93 2.68
C LYS A 139 23.14 2.98 4.16
N LEU A 140 22.91 4.12 4.83
CA LEU A 140 23.10 4.23 6.27
C LEU A 140 22.16 3.31 7.05
N PHE A 141 20.92 3.17 6.60
CA PHE A 141 19.97 2.22 7.18
C PHE A 141 20.45 0.77 7.03
N GLU A 142 20.91 0.37 5.83
CA GLU A 142 21.44 -0.98 5.57
C GLU A 142 22.66 -1.29 6.47
N ILE A 143 23.57 -0.31 6.64
CA ILE A 143 24.74 -0.45 7.52
C ILE A 143 24.32 -0.61 8.98
N GLY A 144 23.36 0.21 9.44
CA GLY A 144 22.87 0.15 10.81
C GLY A 144 22.13 -1.15 11.13
N ILE A 145 21.24 -1.58 10.24
CA ILE A 145 20.45 -2.80 10.45
C ILE A 145 21.27 -4.08 10.35
N ALA A 146 22.46 -4.02 9.77
CA ALA A 146 23.38 -5.16 9.71
C ALA A 146 23.81 -5.67 11.10
N LYS A 147 23.73 -4.82 12.13
CA LYS A 147 24.01 -5.17 13.54
C LYS A 147 22.86 -5.97 14.19
N ALA A 148 21.64 -5.86 13.66
CA ALA A 148 20.46 -6.49 14.20
C ALA A 148 20.51 -8.04 14.12
N ILE A 149 19.68 -8.69 14.93
CA ILE A 149 19.48 -10.14 14.79
C ILE A 149 18.97 -10.48 13.38
N PRO A 150 19.23 -11.71 12.87
CA PRO A 150 18.88 -12.09 11.50
C PRO A 150 17.41 -11.82 11.13
N ALA A 151 16.47 -12.17 12.01
CA ALA A 151 15.04 -11.98 11.74
C ALA A 151 14.66 -10.50 11.56
N THR A 152 15.17 -9.61 12.41
CA THR A 152 14.97 -8.16 12.28
C THR A 152 15.57 -7.65 10.99
N ARG A 153 16.81 -8.03 10.69
CA ARG A 153 17.52 -7.61 9.49
C ARG A 153 16.78 -8.02 8.21
N GLU A 154 16.38 -9.29 8.10
CA GLU A 154 15.66 -9.81 6.93
C GLU A 154 14.33 -9.09 6.70
N PHE A 155 13.57 -8.89 7.77
CA PHE A 155 12.32 -8.12 7.71
C PHE A 155 12.54 -6.73 7.13
N PHE A 156 13.53 -5.99 7.63
CA PHE A 156 13.77 -4.61 7.18
C PHE A 156 14.33 -4.53 5.77
N LEU A 157 15.20 -5.44 5.36
CA LEU A 157 15.70 -5.48 3.98
C LEU A 157 14.55 -5.75 2.99
N ASP A 158 13.67 -6.70 3.29
CA ASP A 158 12.45 -6.94 2.48
C ASP A 158 11.52 -5.72 2.48
N PHE A 159 11.33 -5.10 3.64
CA PHE A 159 10.47 -3.93 3.79
C PHE A 159 10.94 -2.75 2.93
N VAL A 160 12.22 -2.38 3.02
CA VAL A 160 12.82 -1.27 2.24
C VAL A 160 12.85 -1.59 0.74
N ALA A 161 13.12 -2.83 0.36
CA ALA A 161 13.09 -3.26 -1.04
C ALA A 161 11.70 -3.13 -1.65
N LYS A 162 10.65 -3.55 -0.94
CA LYS A 162 9.25 -3.40 -1.38
C LYS A 162 8.81 -1.94 -1.48
N LEU A 163 9.19 -1.10 -0.51
CA LEU A 163 8.94 0.34 -0.58
C LEU A 163 9.62 0.95 -1.81
N GLY A 164 10.88 0.62 -2.07
CA GLY A 164 11.61 1.10 -3.24
C GLY A 164 10.96 0.70 -4.57
N ALA A 165 10.45 -0.51 -4.66
CA ALA A 165 9.73 -0.99 -5.85
C ALA A 165 8.40 -0.26 -6.10
N GLU A 166 7.65 0.11 -5.05
CA GLU A 166 6.44 0.93 -5.18
C GLU A 166 6.73 2.34 -5.69
N MET A 167 7.84 2.93 -5.23
CA MET A 167 8.19 4.32 -5.50
C MET A 167 8.83 4.55 -6.87
N MET A 168 9.35 3.49 -7.50
CA MET A 168 9.95 3.56 -8.84
C MET A 168 8.93 3.34 -9.97
N LYS A 169 7.65 3.08 -9.66
CA LYS A 169 6.60 3.02 -10.68
C LYS A 169 6.22 4.44 -11.09
N PRO A 170 6.10 4.69 -12.41
CA PRO A 170 5.70 5.98 -12.97
C PRO A 170 4.28 6.37 -12.61
#